data_325288fe207ddf2889106754dc83905a
#
_entry.id   325288fe207ddf2889106754dc83905a
#
_cell.length_a   1.000
_cell.length_b   1.000
_cell.length_c   1.000
_cell.angle_alpha   90.00
_cell.angle_beta   90.00
_cell.angle_gamma   90.00
#
_symmetry.space_group_name_H-M   'P 1'
#
loop_
_entity.id
_entity.type
_entity.pdbx_description
1 polymer ?
#
loop_
_entity_poly.entity_id
_entity_poly.type
_entity_poly.pdbx_seq_one_letter_code
_entity_poly.pdbx_strand_id
1 'polypeptide(L)'
;MRRVSPDAALPWSTEPFGPALRAALSARGMSFRELESRCLVPVGNLHDHASGKRSAPGDDLLMRIAAGAGVPPDYFREWRERRLVEALRDHPDVELALSRRRVDGSLGSATGV
;
A
#
# COMPACT_ATOMS: atom_id res chain seq x y z
N MET A 1 -18.38 -8.89 19.44
CA MET A 1 -18.03 -8.71 19.22
C MET A 1 -17.49 -8.84 18.73
N ARG A 2 -17.29 -8.83 18.58
CA ARG A 2 -16.77 -8.88 18.22
C ARG A 2 -16.06 -8.70 17.70
N ARG A 3 -15.92 -8.80 18.15
CA ARG A 3 -15.38 -8.45 17.47
C ARG A 3 -14.18 -8.80 17.01
N VAL A 4 -14.09 -9.01 16.42
CA VAL A 4 -12.94 -9.30 15.62
C VAL A 4 -11.86 -8.28 15.86
N SER A 5 -10.63 -8.73 16.06
CA SER A 5 -9.52 -7.84 16.22
C SER A 5 -9.30 -7.02 14.94
N PRO A 6 -9.06 -5.71 15.06
CA PRO A 6 -8.71 -4.92 13.87
C PRO A 6 -7.48 -5.45 13.15
N ASP A 7 -6.53 -6.01 13.87
CA ASP A 7 -5.32 -6.57 13.26
C ASP A 7 -5.66 -7.72 12.32
N ALA A 8 -6.58 -8.57 12.74
CA ALA A 8 -7.01 -9.67 11.89
C ALA A 8 -7.75 -9.16 10.67
N ALA A 9 -8.40 -8.02 10.80
CA ALA A 9 -9.19 -7.45 9.71
C ALA A 9 -8.34 -6.72 8.67
N LEU A 10 -7.07 -6.43 8.97
CA LEU A 10 -6.24 -5.59 8.12
C LEU A 10 -4.92 -6.23 7.74
N PRO A 11 -4.92 -7.45 7.21
CA PRO A 11 -3.64 -8.06 6.82
C PRO A 11 -3.03 -7.37 5.61
N TRP A 12 -3.83 -7.07 4.61
CA TRP A 12 -3.39 -6.41 3.38
C TRP A 12 -4.49 -5.50 2.90
N SER A 13 -4.10 -4.37 2.30
CA SER A 13 -5.06 -3.46 1.70
C SER A 13 -4.93 -3.51 0.18
N THR A 14 -6.07 -3.47 -0.51
CA THR A 14 -6.07 -3.35 -1.97
C THR A 14 -6.29 -1.89 -2.37
N GLU A 15 -6.50 -1.01 -1.40
CA GLU A 15 -6.73 0.40 -1.64
C GLU A 15 -5.43 1.14 -1.93
N PRO A 16 -5.49 2.31 -2.58
CA PRO A 16 -4.32 3.18 -2.67
C PRO A 16 -3.83 3.56 -1.28
N PHE A 17 -2.60 4.06 -1.23
CA PHE A 17 -1.93 4.36 0.03
C PHE A 17 -2.78 5.21 0.98
N GLY A 18 -3.38 6.29 0.49
CA GLY A 18 -4.14 7.20 1.35
C GLY A 18 -5.29 6.54 2.06
N PRO A 19 -6.25 5.98 1.33
CA PRO A 19 -7.35 5.27 1.96
C PRO A 19 -6.89 4.11 2.83
N ALA A 20 -5.84 3.39 2.40
CA ALA A 20 -5.30 2.28 3.18
C ALA A 20 -4.76 2.78 4.52
N LEU A 21 -4.02 3.89 4.52
CA LEU A 21 -3.50 4.47 5.75
C LEU A 21 -4.62 4.92 6.66
N ARG A 22 -5.63 5.59 6.11
CA ARG A 22 -6.77 6.04 6.92
C ARG A 22 -7.49 4.86 7.57
N ALA A 23 -7.65 3.76 6.82
CA ALA A 23 -8.28 2.57 7.36
C ALA A 23 -7.47 1.97 8.50
N ALA A 24 -6.16 1.92 8.36
CA ALA A 24 -5.29 1.39 9.41
C ALA A 24 -5.36 2.24 10.67
N LEU A 25 -5.33 3.55 10.52
CA LEU A 25 -5.41 4.46 11.66
C LEU A 25 -6.78 4.37 12.33
N SER A 26 -7.83 4.34 11.53
CA SER A 26 -9.20 4.24 12.05
C SER A 26 -9.38 2.95 12.86
N ALA A 27 -8.86 1.85 12.34
CA ALA A 27 -8.98 0.56 13.03
C ALA A 27 -8.31 0.58 14.40
N ARG A 28 -7.31 1.42 14.57
CA ARG A 28 -6.57 1.51 15.84
C ARG A 28 -6.95 2.72 16.67
N GLY A 29 -7.90 3.52 16.21
CA GLY A 29 -8.28 4.74 16.91
C GLY A 29 -7.12 5.73 16.99
N MET A 30 -6.25 5.75 16.00
CA MET A 30 -5.07 6.58 15.98
C MET A 30 -5.28 7.81 15.10
N SER A 31 -4.88 8.97 15.58
CA SER A 31 -4.94 10.20 14.82
C SER A 31 -3.66 10.37 13.99
N PHE A 32 -3.70 11.30 13.02
CA PHE A 32 -2.50 11.65 12.27
C PHE A 32 -1.43 12.27 13.17
N ARG A 33 -1.83 12.99 14.21
CA ARG A 33 -0.88 13.56 15.16
C ARG A 33 -0.16 12.46 15.95
N GLU A 34 -0.90 11.44 16.34
CA GLU A 34 -0.27 10.30 17.01
C GLU A 34 0.68 9.59 16.06
N LEU A 35 0.28 9.42 14.81
CA LEU A 35 1.15 8.81 13.83
C LEU A 35 2.41 9.64 13.64
N GLU A 36 2.28 10.96 13.57
CA GLU A 36 3.42 11.85 13.46
C GLU A 36 4.45 11.59 14.56
N SER A 37 3.98 11.47 15.79
CA SER A 37 4.89 11.26 16.90
C SER A 37 5.55 9.90 16.86
N ARG A 38 4.90 8.92 16.23
CA ARG A 38 5.46 7.57 16.15
C ARG A 38 6.44 7.40 14.99
N CYS A 39 6.13 7.99 13.84
CA CYS A 39 6.96 7.78 12.65
C CYS A 39 7.89 8.96 12.37
N LEU A 40 7.75 10.06 13.11
CA LEU A 40 8.58 11.25 12.97
C LEU A 40 8.50 11.86 11.57
N VAL A 41 7.31 11.79 10.98
CA VAL A 41 7.01 12.42 9.69
C VAL A 41 6.03 13.55 9.97
N PRO A 42 6.31 14.77 9.50
CA PRO A 42 5.42 15.90 9.77
C PRO A 42 3.98 15.60 9.36
N VAL A 43 3.03 16.01 10.19
CA VAL A 43 1.63 15.72 9.96
C VAL A 43 1.13 16.25 8.62
N GLY A 44 1.66 17.41 8.19
CA GLY A 44 1.30 17.97 6.89
C GLY A 44 1.70 17.05 5.73
N ASN A 45 2.88 16.44 5.83
CA ASN A 45 3.32 15.48 4.83
C ASN A 45 2.46 14.22 4.84
N LEU A 46 2.09 13.77 6.03
CA LEU A 46 1.20 12.61 6.14
C LEU A 46 -0.15 12.90 5.47
N HIS A 47 -0.70 14.08 5.70
CA HIS A 47 -1.96 14.47 5.06
C HIS A 47 -1.82 14.55 3.54
N ASP A 48 -0.69 15.08 3.06
CA ASP A 48 -0.47 15.19 1.61
C ASP A 48 -0.45 13.82 0.95
N HIS A 49 0.23 12.87 1.56
CA HIS A 49 0.24 11.50 1.02
C HIS A 49 -1.14 10.86 1.13
N ALA A 50 -1.82 11.09 2.24
CA ALA A 50 -3.11 10.47 2.49
C ALA A 50 -4.21 11.02 1.58
N SER A 51 -4.11 12.27 1.18
CA SER A 51 -5.11 12.89 0.32
C SER A 51 -4.82 12.68 -1.16
N GLY A 52 -3.65 12.14 -1.50
CA GLY A 52 -3.26 11.99 -2.89
C GLY A 52 -2.60 13.22 -3.48
N LYS A 53 -2.43 14.27 -2.69
CA LYS A 53 -1.73 15.47 -3.15
C LYS A 53 -0.27 15.13 -3.50
N ARG A 54 0.31 14.17 -2.79
CA ARG A 54 1.59 13.58 -3.13
C ARG A 54 1.38 12.12 -3.45
N SER A 55 2.23 11.57 -4.30
CA SER A 55 2.20 10.13 -4.57
C SER A 55 2.55 9.36 -3.30
N ALA A 56 2.36 8.04 -3.33
CA ALA A 56 2.72 7.19 -2.20
C ALA A 56 4.19 7.39 -1.85
N PRO A 57 4.54 7.36 -0.56
CA PRO A 57 5.92 7.60 -0.15
C PRO A 57 6.86 6.51 -0.66
N GLY A 58 8.14 6.86 -0.75
CA GLY A 58 9.17 5.88 -1.09
C GLY A 58 9.33 4.85 0.02
N ASP A 59 10.14 3.84 -0.24
CA ASP A 59 10.25 2.69 0.65
C ASP A 59 10.63 3.06 2.09
N ASP A 60 11.64 3.88 2.27
CA ASP A 60 12.08 4.21 3.64
C ASP A 60 10.99 4.91 4.43
N LEU A 61 10.34 5.87 3.80
CA LEU A 61 9.28 6.61 4.47
C LEU A 61 8.06 5.73 4.70
N LEU A 62 7.75 4.89 3.72
CA LEU A 62 6.62 3.97 3.86
C LEU A 62 6.83 3.01 5.01
N MET A 63 8.06 2.49 5.17
CA MET A 63 8.38 1.61 6.29
C MET A 63 8.18 2.31 7.63
N ARG A 64 8.60 3.55 7.73
CA ARG A 64 8.44 4.33 8.96
C ARG A 64 6.97 4.55 9.28
N ILE A 65 6.20 4.91 8.27
CA ILE A 65 4.77 5.15 8.45
C ILE A 65 4.07 3.85 8.83
N ALA A 66 4.40 2.75 8.17
CA ALA A 66 3.82 1.46 8.48
C ALA A 66 4.10 1.06 9.93
N ALA A 67 5.35 1.21 10.36
CA ALA A 67 5.72 0.89 11.73
C ALA A 67 4.95 1.73 12.73
N GLY A 68 4.83 3.02 12.45
CA GLY A 68 4.07 3.92 13.33
C GLY A 68 2.59 3.59 13.37
N ALA A 69 2.04 3.18 12.25
CA ALA A 69 0.63 2.81 12.15
C ALA A 69 0.36 1.40 12.67
N GLY A 70 1.41 0.64 12.98
CA GLY A 70 1.25 -0.69 13.54
C GLY A 70 0.87 -1.75 12.52
N VAL A 71 1.26 -1.56 11.26
CA VAL A 71 1.02 -2.55 10.20
C VAL A 71 2.35 -2.87 9.52
N PRO A 72 2.48 -4.07 8.95
CA PRO A 72 3.68 -4.37 8.17
C PRO A 72 3.66 -3.58 6.86
N PRO A 73 4.83 -3.31 6.28
CA PRO A 73 4.86 -2.62 4.98
C PRO A 73 4.05 -3.33 3.90
N ASP A 74 3.98 -4.66 3.96
CA ASP A 74 3.20 -5.47 3.02
C ASP A 74 1.72 -5.12 3.04
N TYR A 75 1.26 -4.48 4.10
CA TYR A 75 -0.12 -4.03 4.16
C TYR A 75 -0.46 -3.10 3.01
N PHE A 76 0.51 -2.30 2.57
CA PHE A 76 0.29 -1.31 1.51
C PHE A 76 0.50 -1.91 0.14
N ARG A 77 -0.47 -1.66 -0.74
CA ARG A 77 -0.44 -2.14 -2.11
C ARG A 77 0.83 -1.72 -2.85
N GLU A 78 1.22 -0.46 -2.67
CA GLU A 78 2.39 0.08 -3.35
C GLU A 78 3.67 -0.66 -2.97
N TRP A 79 3.80 -1.04 -1.71
CA TRP A 79 4.95 -1.82 -1.27
C TRP A 79 5.03 -3.17 -1.98
N ARG A 80 3.89 -3.87 -2.05
CA ARG A 80 3.84 -5.18 -2.68
C ARG A 80 4.12 -5.08 -4.17
N GLU A 81 3.59 -4.03 -4.83
CA GLU A 81 3.84 -3.81 -6.25
C GLU A 81 5.32 -3.58 -6.54
N ARG A 82 5.98 -2.81 -5.69
CA ARG A 82 7.42 -2.57 -5.84
C ARG A 82 8.23 -3.84 -5.68
N ARG A 83 7.88 -4.65 -4.70
CA ARG A 83 8.58 -5.94 -4.50
C ARG A 83 8.35 -6.87 -5.68
N LEU A 84 7.17 -6.84 -6.25
CA LEU A 84 6.88 -7.65 -7.42
C LEU A 84 7.74 -7.19 -8.60
N VAL A 85 7.83 -5.88 -8.83
CA VAL A 85 8.65 -5.35 -9.91
C VAL A 85 10.11 -5.78 -9.74
N GLU A 86 10.63 -5.71 -8.52
CA GLU A 86 11.99 -6.14 -8.24
C GLU A 86 12.19 -7.62 -8.56
N ALA A 87 11.25 -8.44 -8.14
CA ALA A 87 11.32 -9.87 -8.41
C ALA A 87 11.29 -10.16 -9.91
N LEU A 88 10.49 -9.41 -10.65
CA LEU A 88 10.41 -9.57 -12.10
C LEU A 88 11.70 -9.18 -12.79
N ARG A 89 12.39 -8.17 -12.27
CA ARG A 89 13.69 -7.77 -12.82
C ARG A 89 14.74 -8.86 -12.66
N ASP A 90 14.64 -9.61 -11.57
CA ASP A 90 15.56 -10.71 -11.32
C ASP A 90 15.18 -11.95 -12.11
N HIS A 91 14.00 -11.97 -12.73
CA HIS A 91 13.50 -13.11 -13.49
C HIS A 91 12.89 -12.61 -14.79
N PRO A 92 13.72 -12.24 -15.76
CA PRO A 92 13.24 -11.62 -17.01
C PRO A 92 12.26 -12.50 -17.78
N ASP A 93 12.40 -13.82 -17.71
CA ASP A 93 11.49 -14.72 -18.38
C ASP A 93 10.07 -14.61 -17.82
N VAL A 94 9.98 -14.49 -16.51
CA VAL A 94 8.69 -14.33 -15.84
C VAL A 94 8.09 -12.97 -16.20
N GLU A 95 8.93 -11.94 -16.19
CA GLU A 95 8.48 -10.60 -16.55
C GLU A 95 7.90 -10.59 -17.96
N LEU A 96 8.60 -11.19 -18.90
CA LEU A 96 8.14 -11.24 -20.27
C LEU A 96 6.81 -11.97 -20.39
N ALA A 97 6.69 -13.10 -19.70
CA ALA A 97 5.46 -13.89 -19.74
C ALA A 97 4.28 -13.11 -19.17
N LEU A 98 4.50 -12.39 -18.07
CA LEU A 98 3.44 -11.60 -17.45
C LEU A 98 3.07 -10.39 -18.31
N SER A 99 4.06 -9.77 -18.93
CA SER A 99 3.80 -8.65 -19.83
C SER A 99 2.95 -9.09 -21.01
N ARG A 100 3.28 -10.24 -21.59
CA ARG A 100 2.53 -10.80 -22.70
C ARG A 100 1.11 -11.11 -22.29
N ARG A 101 0.93 -11.72 -21.11
CA ARG A 101 -0.40 -12.04 -20.62
C ARG A 101 -1.22 -10.77 -20.39
N ARG A 102 -0.59 -9.72 -19.88
CA ARG A 102 -1.28 -8.46 -19.65
C ARG A 102 -1.80 -7.87 -20.94
N VAL A 103 -0.98 -7.91 -21.98
CA VAL A 103 -1.39 -7.42 -23.29
C VAL A 103 -2.55 -8.24 -23.83
N ASP A 104 -2.45 -9.55 -23.75
CA ASP A 104 -3.52 -10.43 -24.18
C ASP A 104 -4.79 -10.17 -23.39
N GLY A 105 -4.65 -9.96 -22.08
CA GLY A 105 -5.78 -9.66 -21.23
C GLY A 105 -6.45 -8.36 -21.62
N SER A 106 -5.66 -7.35 -21.96
CA SER A 106 -6.19 -6.07 -22.41
C SER A 106 -6.92 -6.22 -23.72
N LEU A 107 -6.35 -6.96 -24.65
CA LEU A 107 -7.00 -7.22 -25.91
C LEU A 107 -8.28 -8.01 -25.72
N GLY A 108 -8.22 -8.99 -24.83
CA GLY A 108 -9.40 -9.77 -24.50
C GLY A 108 -10.49 -8.89 -23.95
N SER A 109 -10.15 -7.99 -23.05
CA SER A 109 -11.10 -7.05 -22.49
C SER A 109 -11.66 -6.14 -23.57
N ALA A 110 -10.78 -5.65 -24.42
CA ALA A 110 -11.17 -4.73 -25.49
C ALA A 110 -12.13 -5.35 -26.46
N THR A 111 -12.01 -6.64 -26.68
CA THR A 111 -12.92 -7.33 -27.58
C THR A 111 -14.17 -7.80 -26.91
N GLY A 112 -14.33 -7.41 -25.69
CA GLY A 112 -15.50 -7.79 -24.91
C GLY A 112 -15.42 -9.20 -24.47
N VAL A 113 -14.28 -9.58 -24.64
CA VAL A 113 -14.04 -10.88 -24.34
C VAL A 113 -13.49 -11.26 -23.45
#